data_26b74c69db35a2353e35890820ced5ce
#
_entry.id   26b74c69db35a2353e35890820ced5ce
#
_cell.length_a   1.000
_cell.length_b   1.000
_cell.length_c   1.000
_cell.angle_alpha   90.00
_cell.angle_beta   90.00
_cell.angle_gamma   90.00
#
_symmetry.space_group_name_H-M   'P 1'
#
loop_
_entity.id
_entity.type
_entity.pdbx_description
1 polymer ?
#
loop_
_entity_poly.entity_id
_entity_poly.type
_entity_poly.pdbx_seq_one_letter_code
_entity_poly.pdbx_strand_id
1 'polypeptide(L)'
;MRSLWFKLTAALVLVTLLGVGLSVLVPSVVMVRNFRSFVTRSRVTEREGVVEALAIYYEEQGSWEGLEALVRPRSERMGHGMGPMMAPGMLGAWPFQVADENGVVVAGTRAEQMGGQLSQAQLRESLAIEVDGRRAGYLVPGNAMTVLREPELSFLGSLGQTMVPVGIAACAVAILLGLFLTWQLTDPLRKLTAAAQGIAGGDLSQRVDIKSRDEIGALGRTFNEMGENLARAERLRQNMVADIAHELRTPLSVMRGNLEAILDGVFEPTRENVAAIHRESVILSRLVDDLQELALAEAGQLRIEMEPSSMASLIERVAMSGTARASREGVSIVTDVAGDLPLVNMDHQRIGQVLSNLLDNALRYSPNGGTVSIRAERTEGAVQVDVVDEGPGLDPKEVSLVFERFYRGDKARSRTTGGVGLGLAVVKQLVEAHNGRVWAESTRGQGATFSFTLPLISPEAS
;
A
#
# COMPACT_ATOMS: atom_id res chain seq x y z
N MET A 1 -23.74 -0.85 7.79
CA MET A 1 -22.39 -0.30 8.11
C MET A 1 -22.17 0.94 7.24
N ARG A 2 -21.91 2.10 7.81
CA ARG A 2 -21.69 3.32 7.03
C ARG A 2 -20.39 3.20 6.26
N SER A 3 -20.46 3.38 4.94
CA SER A 3 -19.33 3.31 4.00
C SER A 3 -18.13 4.13 4.52
N LEU A 4 -16.90 3.63 4.33
CA LEU A 4 -15.64 4.33 4.64
C LEU A 4 -15.64 5.73 4.00
N TRP A 5 -16.19 5.83 2.81
CA TRP A 5 -16.43 7.09 2.09
C TRP A 5 -17.21 8.09 2.95
N PHE A 6 -18.32 7.68 3.53
CA PHE A 6 -19.15 8.56 4.36
C PHE A 6 -18.40 9.02 5.62
N LYS A 7 -17.66 8.14 6.28
CA LYS A 7 -16.88 8.47 7.49
C LYS A 7 -15.76 9.45 7.18
N LEU A 8 -15.00 9.23 6.10
CA LEU A 8 -13.91 10.11 5.65
C LEU A 8 -14.45 11.48 5.22
N THR A 9 -15.49 11.51 4.40
CA THR A 9 -16.11 12.77 3.95
C THR A 9 -16.69 13.55 5.12
N ALA A 10 -17.41 12.89 6.02
CA ALA A 10 -17.98 13.54 7.21
C ALA A 10 -16.89 14.09 8.16
N ALA A 11 -15.82 13.33 8.40
CA ALA A 11 -14.70 13.78 9.23
C ALA A 11 -14.00 14.99 8.60
N LEU A 12 -13.73 14.93 7.29
CA LEU A 12 -13.07 16.02 6.57
C LEU A 12 -13.91 17.30 6.54
N VAL A 13 -15.21 17.17 6.26
CA VAL A 13 -16.15 18.30 6.29
C VAL A 13 -16.21 18.89 7.69
N LEU A 14 -16.28 18.07 8.74
CA LEU A 14 -16.30 18.54 10.13
C LEU A 14 -15.02 19.31 10.50
N VAL A 15 -13.85 18.76 10.18
CA VAL A 15 -12.56 19.41 10.46
C VAL A 15 -12.42 20.72 9.69
N THR A 16 -12.89 20.76 8.45
CA THR A 16 -12.86 21.96 7.61
C THR A 16 -13.79 23.04 8.17
N LEU A 17 -15.03 22.68 8.53
CA LEU A 17 -16.00 23.61 9.12
C LEU A 17 -15.48 24.17 10.45
N LEU A 18 -14.89 23.33 11.30
CA LEU A 18 -14.28 23.76 12.55
C LEU A 18 -13.07 24.68 12.31
N GLY A 19 -12.16 24.30 11.40
CA GLY A 19 -10.96 25.07 11.09
C GLY A 19 -11.27 26.45 10.51
N VAL A 20 -12.16 26.51 9.49
CA VAL A 20 -12.57 27.77 8.87
C VAL A 20 -13.46 28.59 9.83
N GLY A 21 -14.36 27.95 10.55
CA GLY A 21 -15.17 28.61 11.58
C GLY A 21 -14.29 29.29 12.63
N LEU A 22 -13.28 28.58 13.14
CA LEU A 22 -12.35 29.10 14.14
C LEU A 22 -11.48 30.23 13.59
N SER A 23 -10.99 30.09 12.33
CA SER A 23 -10.15 31.10 11.69
C SER A 23 -10.90 32.39 11.30
N VAL A 24 -12.22 32.36 11.20
CA VAL A 24 -13.04 33.56 10.97
C VAL A 24 -13.54 34.13 12.30
N LEU A 25 -14.02 33.29 13.22
CA LEU A 25 -14.66 33.71 14.46
C LEU A 25 -13.64 34.27 15.48
N VAL A 26 -12.49 33.62 15.64
CA VAL A 26 -11.49 34.06 16.64
C VAL A 26 -10.88 35.42 16.28
N PRO A 27 -10.39 35.66 15.05
CA PRO A 27 -9.87 36.97 14.67
C PRO A 27 -10.94 38.06 14.73
N SER A 28 -12.18 37.80 14.31
CA SER A 28 -13.26 38.80 14.37
C SER A 28 -13.57 39.24 15.81
N VAL A 29 -13.69 38.29 16.74
CA VAL A 29 -13.94 38.62 18.18
C VAL A 29 -12.73 39.34 18.79
N VAL A 30 -11.52 38.88 18.55
CA VAL A 30 -10.29 39.47 19.07
C VAL A 30 -10.08 40.87 18.49
N MET A 31 -10.31 41.05 17.20
CA MET A 31 -10.18 42.33 16.52
C MET A 31 -11.18 43.36 17.01
N VAL A 32 -12.46 42.97 17.14
CA VAL A 32 -13.49 43.87 17.73
C VAL A 32 -13.12 44.29 19.16
N ARG A 33 -12.65 43.34 19.97
CA ARG A 33 -12.26 43.63 21.37
C ARG A 33 -11.01 44.54 21.42
N ASN A 34 -10.01 44.25 20.63
CA ASN A 34 -8.77 45.04 20.55
C ASN A 34 -9.03 46.44 19.98
N PHE A 35 -9.89 46.53 18.96
CA PHE A 35 -10.27 47.82 18.39
C PHE A 35 -11.00 48.71 19.42
N ARG A 36 -11.96 48.14 20.15
CA ARG A 36 -12.64 48.86 21.24
C ARG A 36 -11.65 49.33 22.31
N SER A 37 -10.73 48.50 22.74
CA SER A 37 -9.69 48.87 23.71
C SER A 37 -8.74 49.94 23.23
N PHE A 38 -8.38 49.87 21.94
CA PHE A 38 -7.54 50.86 21.29
C PHE A 38 -8.22 52.24 21.23
N VAL A 39 -9.48 52.26 20.75
CA VAL A 39 -10.26 53.51 20.71
C VAL A 39 -10.44 54.09 22.12
N THR A 40 -10.70 53.27 23.12
CA THR A 40 -10.85 53.76 24.51
C THR A 40 -9.56 54.33 25.05
N ARG A 41 -8.39 53.72 24.82
CA ARG A 41 -7.09 54.22 25.26
C ARG A 41 -6.70 55.50 24.51
N SER A 42 -6.89 55.58 23.22
CA SER A 42 -6.61 56.75 22.42
C SER A 42 -7.39 57.97 22.93
N ARG A 43 -8.66 57.76 23.30
CA ARG A 43 -9.51 58.84 23.86
C ARG A 43 -9.08 59.28 25.25
N VAL A 44 -8.57 58.36 26.08
CA VAL A 44 -8.00 58.75 27.39
C VAL A 44 -6.81 59.66 27.24
N THR A 45 -5.88 59.30 26.33
CA THR A 45 -4.70 60.14 26.07
C THR A 45 -5.06 61.49 25.44
N GLU A 46 -6.06 61.55 24.57
CA GLU A 46 -6.59 62.81 24.04
C GLU A 46 -7.22 63.68 25.16
N ARG A 47 -7.90 63.07 26.13
CA ARG A 47 -8.49 63.81 27.32
C ARG A 47 -7.39 64.44 28.16
N GLU A 48 -6.33 63.71 28.47
CA GLU A 48 -5.20 64.21 29.23
C GLU A 48 -4.51 65.38 28.51
N GLY A 49 -4.30 65.27 27.19
CA GLY A 49 -3.72 66.35 26.37
C GLY A 49 -4.60 67.59 26.33
N VAL A 50 -5.98 67.45 26.37
CA VAL A 50 -6.87 68.60 26.42
C VAL A 50 -6.84 69.24 27.80
N VAL A 51 -6.82 68.45 28.88
CA VAL A 51 -6.66 69.02 30.25
C VAL A 51 -5.39 69.82 30.38
N GLU A 52 -4.26 69.28 29.88
CA GLU A 52 -2.96 69.96 29.89
C GLU A 52 -2.98 71.24 29.04
N ALA A 53 -3.57 71.21 27.84
CA ALA A 53 -3.73 72.42 27.01
C ALA A 53 -4.60 73.48 27.67
N LEU A 54 -5.67 73.09 28.36
CA LEU A 54 -6.53 74.01 29.10
C LEU A 54 -5.81 74.58 30.36
N ALA A 55 -5.01 73.79 31.03
CA ALA A 55 -4.19 74.22 32.14
C ALA A 55 -3.17 75.30 31.72
N ILE A 56 -2.43 75.08 30.62
CA ILE A 56 -1.53 76.05 30.04
C ILE A 56 -2.25 77.36 29.65
N TYR A 57 -3.44 77.24 29.03
CA TYR A 57 -4.24 78.40 28.68
C TYR A 57 -4.59 79.23 29.90
N TYR A 58 -5.03 78.61 30.99
CA TYR A 58 -5.38 79.28 32.22
C TYR A 58 -4.16 79.91 32.94
N GLU A 59 -3.05 79.23 32.89
CA GLU A 59 -1.77 79.73 33.41
C GLU A 59 -1.29 81.01 32.70
N GLU A 60 -1.44 81.07 31.36
CA GLU A 60 -1.04 82.27 30.55
C GLU A 60 -2.03 83.42 30.66
N GLN A 61 -3.36 83.15 30.77
CA GLN A 61 -4.39 84.18 30.73
C GLN A 61 -4.89 84.63 32.14
N GLY A 62 -4.64 83.83 33.17
CA GLY A 62 -5.16 84.04 34.54
C GLY A 62 -6.68 83.92 34.66
N SER A 63 -7.38 83.62 33.60
CA SER A 63 -8.86 83.50 33.55
C SER A 63 -9.36 82.63 32.41
N TRP A 64 -10.61 82.23 32.42
CA TRP A 64 -11.27 81.52 31.31
C TRP A 64 -11.85 82.42 30.23
N GLU A 65 -11.62 83.74 30.31
CA GLU A 65 -12.12 84.72 29.32
C GLU A 65 -11.44 84.46 27.93
N GLY A 66 -12.26 84.38 26.87
CA GLY A 66 -11.74 84.16 25.52
C GLY A 66 -11.64 82.68 25.12
N LEU A 67 -11.71 81.71 26.05
CA LEU A 67 -11.63 80.28 25.74
C LEU A 67 -12.79 79.83 24.82
N GLU A 68 -13.95 80.42 24.93
CA GLU A 68 -15.11 80.16 24.08
C GLU A 68 -14.80 80.37 22.59
N ALA A 69 -14.07 81.42 22.27
CA ALA A 69 -13.66 81.69 20.89
C ALA A 69 -12.71 80.63 20.31
N LEU A 70 -11.96 79.93 21.15
CA LEU A 70 -11.04 78.86 20.74
C LEU A 70 -11.72 77.50 20.61
N VAL A 71 -12.77 77.28 21.38
CA VAL A 71 -13.49 75.98 21.45
C VAL A 71 -14.56 75.87 20.38
N ARG A 72 -15.15 76.96 19.90
CA ARG A 72 -16.21 76.94 18.88
C ARG A 72 -15.72 76.43 17.51
N PRO A 73 -16.51 75.57 16.83
CA PRO A 73 -16.16 75.07 15.51
C PRO A 73 -16.00 76.19 14.47
N ARG A 74 -15.03 76.06 13.56
CA ARG A 74 -14.63 77.05 12.55
C ARG A 74 -15.74 77.42 11.57
N SER A 75 -16.85 76.65 11.49
CA SER A 75 -18.02 76.92 10.66
C SER A 75 -18.82 78.14 11.05
N GLU A 76 -18.66 78.67 12.31
CA GLU A 76 -19.35 79.86 12.79
C GLU A 76 -18.42 81.08 12.85
N ARG A 77 -17.14 80.97 12.45
CA ARG A 77 -16.21 82.08 12.44
C ARG A 77 -16.20 82.86 11.12
N MET A 78 -17.06 83.83 11.01
CA MET A 78 -16.84 84.98 10.12
C MET A 78 -16.36 86.16 10.97
N GLY A 79 -15.06 86.50 10.85
CA GLY A 79 -14.52 87.78 11.36
C GLY A 79 -13.26 87.68 12.21
N HIS A 80 -12.18 88.16 11.63
CA HIS A 80 -10.96 88.77 12.13
C HIS A 80 -10.41 88.47 13.53
N GLY A 81 -9.17 88.06 13.61
CA GLY A 81 -8.27 88.26 14.74
C GLY A 81 -7.22 87.18 14.95
N MET A 82 -5.96 87.45 14.67
CA MET A 82 -4.81 86.72 15.08
C MET A 82 -4.74 86.62 16.61
N GLY A 83 -4.85 85.47 17.18
CA GLY A 83 -4.57 85.15 18.57
C GLY A 83 -3.45 84.10 18.66
N PRO A 84 -2.78 83.92 19.83
CA PRO A 84 -1.57 83.13 19.95
C PRO A 84 -1.68 81.67 19.62
N MET A 85 -0.61 81.07 19.28
CA MET A 85 -0.30 79.85 18.64
C MET A 85 -0.69 78.59 19.47
N MET A 86 -1.98 78.22 19.49
CA MET A 86 -2.43 76.88 19.77
C MET A 86 -2.76 76.18 18.45
N ALA A 87 -2.23 74.98 18.25
CA ALA A 87 -2.47 74.20 17.04
C ALA A 87 -3.98 74.05 16.79
N PRO A 88 -4.52 74.46 15.60
CA PRO A 88 -5.96 74.58 15.37
C PRO A 88 -6.66 73.24 15.15
N GLY A 89 -6.19 72.18 15.74
CA GLY A 89 -6.78 70.83 15.55
C GLY A 89 -7.13 70.08 16.85
N MET A 90 -6.59 70.53 17.99
CA MET A 90 -6.67 69.72 19.22
C MET A 90 -7.97 69.89 20.02
N LEU A 91 -8.61 71.03 19.96
CA LEU A 91 -9.77 71.36 20.79
C LEU A 91 -11.15 71.20 20.12
N GLY A 92 -11.19 70.84 18.83
CA GLY A 92 -12.44 70.84 18.08
C GLY A 92 -13.01 69.46 17.75
N ALA A 93 -12.35 68.39 18.14
CA ALA A 93 -12.71 67.06 17.64
C ALA A 93 -13.88 66.37 18.36
N TRP A 94 -14.29 66.83 19.55
CA TRP A 94 -15.33 66.16 20.35
C TRP A 94 -16.06 67.14 21.29
N PRO A 95 -17.30 66.87 21.63
CA PRO A 95 -18.07 67.77 22.53
C PRO A 95 -17.52 67.63 23.96
N PHE A 96 -17.16 68.77 24.50
CA PHE A 96 -16.79 68.93 25.91
C PHE A 96 -17.32 70.26 26.46
N GLN A 97 -17.34 70.39 27.78
CA GLN A 97 -17.64 71.61 28.48
C GLN A 97 -16.49 71.89 29.48
N VAL A 98 -16.13 73.14 29.60
CA VAL A 98 -15.18 73.61 30.61
C VAL A 98 -16.00 74.44 31.60
N ALA A 99 -15.83 74.16 32.87
CA ALA A 99 -16.42 74.92 33.94
C ALA A 99 -15.34 75.51 34.84
N ASP A 100 -15.64 76.61 35.48
CA ASP A 100 -14.76 77.26 36.47
C ASP A 100 -14.68 76.44 37.77
N GLU A 101 -13.94 76.99 38.77
CA GLU A 101 -13.77 76.37 40.09
C GLU A 101 -15.09 76.17 40.84
N ASN A 102 -16.14 77.00 40.55
CA ASN A 102 -17.49 76.96 41.13
C ASN A 102 -18.46 76.06 40.38
N GLY A 103 -17.99 75.42 39.29
CA GLY A 103 -18.79 74.53 38.44
C GLY A 103 -19.69 75.26 37.45
N VAL A 104 -19.47 76.58 37.19
CA VAL A 104 -20.22 77.35 36.17
C VAL A 104 -19.53 77.12 34.78
N VAL A 105 -20.33 76.69 33.79
CA VAL A 105 -19.82 76.44 32.44
C VAL A 105 -19.34 77.72 31.77
N VAL A 106 -18.03 77.83 31.49
CA VAL A 106 -17.38 79.00 30.92
C VAL A 106 -17.08 78.86 29.42
N ALA A 107 -16.96 77.61 28.94
CA ALA A 107 -16.79 77.32 27.53
C ALA A 107 -17.31 75.95 27.20
N GLY A 108 -17.77 75.75 25.97
CA GLY A 108 -18.24 74.44 25.50
C GLY A 108 -18.49 74.40 24.01
N THR A 109 -18.53 73.22 23.47
CA THR A 109 -18.82 72.99 22.05
C THR A 109 -20.25 73.25 21.65
N ARG A 110 -21.18 73.42 22.62
CA ARG A 110 -22.61 73.81 22.44
C ARG A 110 -22.93 75.12 23.17
N ALA A 111 -23.36 76.10 22.44
CA ALA A 111 -23.66 77.43 22.94
C ALA A 111 -24.80 77.48 23.97
N GLU A 112 -25.76 76.55 23.94
CA GLU A 112 -26.95 76.51 24.77
C GLU A 112 -26.69 76.22 26.27
N GLN A 113 -25.47 75.85 26.63
CA GLN A 113 -25.14 75.41 28.00
C GLN A 113 -24.22 76.39 28.74
N MET A 114 -23.92 77.55 28.16
CA MET A 114 -23.05 78.56 28.79
C MET A 114 -23.75 79.27 29.97
N GLY A 115 -22.98 79.46 31.03
CA GLY A 115 -23.48 80.09 32.26
C GLY A 115 -24.33 79.15 33.13
N GLY A 116 -24.53 77.91 32.69
CA GLY A 116 -25.23 76.87 33.46
C GLY A 116 -24.28 76.26 34.50
N GLN A 117 -24.91 75.84 35.65
CA GLN A 117 -24.16 75.17 36.73
C GLN A 117 -24.14 73.68 36.48
N LEU A 118 -22.97 73.03 36.62
CA LEU A 118 -22.81 71.58 36.47
C LEU A 118 -23.61 70.83 37.54
N SER A 119 -24.33 69.83 37.14
CA SER A 119 -25.00 68.89 38.06
C SER A 119 -23.95 68.05 38.86
N GLN A 120 -24.35 67.54 40.02
CA GLN A 120 -23.48 66.67 40.84
C GLN A 120 -23.00 65.40 40.06
N ALA A 121 -23.79 64.91 39.15
CA ALA A 121 -23.41 63.79 38.28
C ALA A 121 -22.31 64.16 37.29
N GLN A 122 -22.42 65.34 36.66
CA GLN A 122 -21.40 65.89 35.73
C GLN A 122 -20.11 66.23 36.47
N LEU A 123 -20.14 66.73 37.68
CA LEU A 123 -18.95 66.97 38.51
C LEU A 123 -18.22 65.66 38.88
N ARG A 124 -18.92 64.57 39.10
CA ARG A 124 -18.28 63.27 39.36
C ARG A 124 -17.61 62.70 38.17
N GLU A 125 -18.07 62.96 36.96
CA GLU A 125 -17.50 62.49 35.68
C GLU A 125 -16.49 63.46 35.09
N SER A 126 -16.31 64.66 35.67
CA SER A 126 -15.38 65.67 35.18
C SER A 126 -13.95 65.36 35.57
N LEU A 127 -13.04 65.85 34.77
CA LEU A 127 -11.59 65.87 35.06
C LEU A 127 -11.25 67.26 35.65
N ALA A 128 -10.56 67.26 36.79
CA ALA A 128 -10.10 68.51 37.40
C ALA A 128 -8.97 69.12 36.53
N ILE A 129 -9.04 70.43 36.27
CA ILE A 129 -7.97 71.19 35.65
C ILE A 129 -7.24 71.89 36.80
N GLU A 130 -6.00 71.49 37.05
CA GLU A 130 -5.16 72.02 38.11
C GLU A 130 -4.03 72.86 37.52
N VAL A 131 -3.84 74.09 38.08
CA VAL A 131 -2.76 75.00 37.73
C VAL A 131 -2.08 75.46 39.06
N ASP A 132 -0.80 75.32 39.15
CA ASP A 132 -0.01 75.60 40.37
C ASP A 132 -0.54 74.92 41.64
N GLY A 133 -1.06 73.71 41.55
CA GLY A 133 -1.60 72.98 42.68
C GLY A 133 -2.96 73.47 43.17
N ARG A 134 -3.59 74.41 42.46
CA ARG A 134 -4.93 74.91 42.73
C ARG A 134 -5.87 74.46 41.60
N ARG A 135 -7.10 74.13 41.98
CA ARG A 135 -8.11 73.75 41.00
C ARG A 135 -8.62 74.99 40.27
N ALA A 136 -8.33 75.06 38.97
CA ALA A 136 -8.73 76.17 38.10
C ALA A 136 -10.10 75.96 37.45
N GLY A 137 -10.53 74.68 37.34
CA GLY A 137 -11.80 74.33 36.73
C GLY A 137 -12.01 72.86 36.52
N TYR A 138 -13.00 72.54 35.71
CA TYR A 138 -13.40 71.16 35.39
C TYR A 138 -13.60 71.01 33.88
N LEU A 139 -13.08 69.90 33.33
CA LEU A 139 -13.39 69.45 31.98
C LEU A 139 -14.49 68.36 32.07
N VAL A 140 -15.64 68.60 31.53
CA VAL A 140 -16.76 67.64 31.46
C VAL A 140 -16.78 67.04 30.04
N PRO A 141 -16.47 65.76 29.87
CA PRO A 141 -16.56 65.13 28.56
C PRO A 141 -18.04 64.95 28.16
N GLY A 142 -18.36 65.30 26.94
CA GLY A 142 -19.74 65.11 26.43
C GLY A 142 -20.06 63.62 26.21
N ASN A 143 -21.37 63.29 26.25
CA ASN A 143 -21.84 61.89 26.10
C ASN A 143 -21.43 61.18 24.83
N ALA A 144 -20.94 61.92 23.81
CA ALA A 144 -20.40 61.33 22.58
C ALA A 144 -19.07 60.56 22.76
N MET A 145 -18.46 60.61 23.98
CA MET A 145 -17.22 59.88 24.28
C MET A 145 -17.42 58.41 24.60
N THR A 146 -18.63 58.00 24.98
CA THR A 146 -18.93 56.60 25.35
C THR A 146 -19.48 55.77 24.18
N VAL A 147 -19.86 56.40 23.08
CA VAL A 147 -20.47 55.72 21.94
C VAL A 147 -19.44 55.75 20.75
N LEU A 148 -19.26 54.63 20.10
CA LEU A 148 -18.48 54.53 18.87
C LEU A 148 -19.07 55.47 17.82
N ARG A 149 -18.19 56.25 17.14
CA ARG A 149 -18.60 57.14 16.04
C ARG A 149 -18.99 56.35 14.80
N GLU A 150 -19.77 56.97 13.89
CA GLU A 150 -20.17 56.36 12.62
C GLU A 150 -19.00 55.78 11.79
N PRO A 151 -17.82 56.45 11.68
CA PRO A 151 -16.68 55.86 10.97
C PRO A 151 -16.12 54.59 11.62
N GLU A 152 -16.19 54.50 12.96
CA GLU A 152 -15.70 53.34 13.71
C GLU A 152 -16.71 52.15 13.57
N LEU A 153 -18.00 52.44 13.54
CA LEU A 153 -19.04 51.46 13.27
C LEU A 153 -19.02 50.96 11.84
N SER A 154 -18.80 51.85 10.85
CA SER A 154 -18.69 51.50 9.44
C SER A 154 -17.45 50.66 9.18
N PHE A 155 -16.34 50.93 9.85
CA PHE A 155 -15.12 50.09 9.75
C PHE A 155 -15.38 48.67 10.29
N LEU A 156 -16.01 48.54 11.46
CA LEU A 156 -16.40 47.22 12.00
C LEU A 156 -17.37 46.47 11.07
N GLY A 157 -18.31 47.20 10.45
CA GLY A 157 -19.25 46.66 9.47
C GLY A 157 -18.56 46.17 8.19
N SER A 158 -17.58 46.93 7.67
CA SER A 158 -16.83 46.57 6.48
C SER A 158 -15.98 45.32 6.67
N LEU A 159 -15.45 45.10 7.88
CA LEU A 159 -14.73 43.87 8.25
C LEU A 159 -15.63 42.63 8.13
N GLY A 160 -16.86 42.74 8.63
CA GLY A 160 -17.84 41.64 8.52
C GLY A 160 -18.21 41.35 7.07
N GLN A 161 -18.39 42.39 6.27
CA GLN A 161 -18.74 42.24 4.83
C GLN A 161 -17.62 41.61 4.00
N THR A 162 -16.36 41.76 4.38
CA THR A 162 -15.23 41.13 3.67
C THR A 162 -14.87 39.74 4.22
N MET A 163 -14.90 39.53 5.53
CA MET A 163 -14.47 38.26 6.16
C MET A 163 -15.47 37.12 5.94
N VAL A 164 -16.77 37.41 5.94
CA VAL A 164 -17.80 36.37 5.77
C VAL A 164 -17.74 35.71 4.40
N PRO A 165 -17.72 36.46 3.26
CA PRO A 165 -17.64 35.80 1.95
C PRO A 165 -16.32 35.08 1.73
N VAL A 166 -15.19 35.58 2.27
CA VAL A 166 -13.91 34.87 2.20
C VAL A 166 -13.97 33.55 2.97
N GLY A 167 -14.57 33.55 4.15
CA GLY A 167 -14.78 32.34 4.92
C GLY A 167 -15.66 31.30 4.21
N ILE A 168 -16.76 31.74 3.60
CA ILE A 168 -17.64 30.89 2.79
C ILE A 168 -16.89 30.30 1.58
N ALA A 169 -16.13 31.13 0.86
CA ALA A 169 -15.34 30.68 -0.29
C ALA A 169 -14.30 29.64 0.13
N ALA A 170 -13.58 29.88 1.22
CA ALA A 170 -12.61 28.93 1.77
C ALA A 170 -13.26 27.59 2.17
N CYS A 171 -14.43 27.63 2.81
CA CYS A 171 -15.22 26.43 3.11
C CYS A 171 -15.62 25.66 1.85
N ALA A 172 -16.12 26.36 0.84
CA ALA A 172 -16.53 25.74 -0.42
C ALA A 172 -15.35 25.03 -1.12
N VAL A 173 -14.20 25.71 -1.25
CA VAL A 173 -12.98 25.13 -1.84
C VAL A 173 -12.51 23.91 -1.03
N ALA A 174 -12.48 23.97 0.27
CA ALA A 174 -12.06 22.88 1.13
C ALA A 174 -13.00 21.66 1.06
N ILE A 175 -14.30 21.88 0.97
CA ILE A 175 -15.30 20.81 0.78
C ILE A 175 -15.12 20.15 -0.59
N LEU A 176 -14.95 20.93 -1.66
CA LEU A 176 -14.72 20.40 -3.00
C LEU A 176 -13.44 19.59 -3.10
N LEU A 177 -12.34 20.09 -2.51
CA LEU A 177 -11.07 19.37 -2.44
C LEU A 177 -11.21 18.08 -1.65
N GLY A 178 -11.93 18.10 -0.55
CA GLY A 178 -12.16 16.93 0.27
C GLY A 178 -13.00 15.85 -0.43
N LEU A 179 -14.05 16.25 -1.15
CA LEU A 179 -14.84 15.33 -1.97
C LEU A 179 -13.99 14.71 -3.08
N PHE A 180 -13.17 15.52 -3.74
CA PHE A 180 -12.24 15.06 -4.78
C PHE A 180 -11.24 14.03 -4.26
N LEU A 181 -10.55 14.33 -3.16
CA LEU A 181 -9.60 13.40 -2.52
C LEU A 181 -10.28 12.10 -2.07
N THR A 182 -11.46 12.22 -1.47
CA THR A 182 -12.22 11.05 -1.02
C THR A 182 -12.59 10.16 -2.21
N TRP A 183 -13.00 10.74 -3.32
CA TRP A 183 -13.32 9.99 -4.54
C TRP A 183 -12.06 9.34 -5.13
N GLN A 184 -10.97 10.07 -5.22
CA GLN A 184 -9.69 9.59 -5.76
C GLN A 184 -9.12 8.39 -4.98
N LEU A 185 -9.30 8.35 -3.65
CA LEU A 185 -8.79 7.27 -2.80
C LEU A 185 -9.79 6.11 -2.65
N THR A 186 -11.08 6.41 -2.53
CA THR A 186 -12.07 5.39 -2.18
C THR A 186 -12.53 4.55 -3.36
N ASP A 187 -12.62 5.13 -4.57
CA ASP A 187 -13.08 4.40 -5.75
C ASP A 187 -12.14 3.24 -6.15
N PRO A 188 -10.81 3.43 -6.23
CA PRO A 188 -9.88 2.33 -6.49
C PRO A 188 -9.92 1.23 -5.42
N LEU A 189 -10.01 1.60 -4.15
CA LEU A 189 -10.11 0.62 -3.05
C LEU A 189 -11.41 -0.20 -3.13
N ARG A 190 -12.52 0.40 -3.54
CA ARG A 190 -13.77 -0.32 -3.77
C ARG A 190 -13.63 -1.32 -4.92
N LYS A 191 -13.00 -0.92 -6.03
CA LYS A 191 -12.74 -1.81 -7.17
C LYS A 191 -11.87 -2.99 -6.77
N LEU A 192 -10.78 -2.74 -6.01
CA LEU A 192 -9.94 -3.80 -5.45
C LEU A 192 -10.72 -4.75 -4.55
N THR A 193 -11.54 -4.20 -3.64
CA THR A 193 -12.36 -5.02 -2.74
C THR A 193 -13.36 -5.89 -3.50
N ALA A 194 -14.04 -5.33 -4.51
CA ALA A 194 -14.98 -6.06 -5.33
C ALA A 194 -14.30 -7.17 -6.14
N ALA A 195 -13.14 -6.88 -6.76
CA ALA A 195 -12.36 -7.87 -7.48
C ALA A 195 -11.82 -8.99 -6.56
N ALA A 196 -11.36 -8.63 -5.34
CA ALA A 196 -10.93 -9.61 -4.34
C ALA A 196 -12.09 -10.54 -3.90
N GLN A 197 -13.29 -10.00 -3.73
CA GLN A 197 -14.48 -10.79 -3.45
C GLN A 197 -14.86 -11.71 -4.62
N GLY A 198 -14.71 -11.23 -5.87
CA GLY A 198 -14.89 -12.03 -7.06
C GLY A 198 -13.92 -13.21 -7.12
N ILE A 199 -12.62 -12.97 -6.86
CA ILE A 199 -11.59 -14.03 -6.78
C ILE A 199 -11.92 -15.02 -5.65
N ALA A 200 -12.30 -14.55 -4.47
CA ALA A 200 -12.70 -15.40 -3.35
C ALA A 200 -13.95 -16.23 -3.66
N GLY A 201 -14.83 -15.74 -4.52
CA GLY A 201 -15.99 -16.47 -5.04
C GLY A 201 -15.66 -17.46 -6.17
N GLY A 202 -14.38 -17.57 -6.58
CA GLY A 202 -13.92 -18.50 -7.61
C GLY A 202 -13.77 -17.92 -9.02
N ASP A 203 -14.11 -16.63 -9.22
CA ASP A 203 -13.87 -15.96 -10.51
C ASP A 203 -12.46 -15.39 -10.58
N LEU A 204 -11.52 -16.23 -11.00
CA LEU A 204 -10.11 -15.87 -11.15
C LEU A 204 -9.82 -14.99 -12.39
N SER A 205 -10.85 -14.63 -13.17
CA SER A 205 -10.69 -13.74 -14.33
C SER A 205 -10.69 -12.25 -13.94
N GLN A 206 -11.07 -11.94 -12.71
CA GLN A 206 -11.16 -10.56 -12.19
C GLN A 206 -9.84 -9.83 -12.30
N ARG A 207 -9.91 -8.61 -12.84
CA ARG A 207 -8.78 -7.69 -12.96
C ARG A 207 -9.22 -6.29 -12.57
N VAL A 208 -8.30 -5.51 -12.05
CA VAL A 208 -8.54 -4.09 -11.72
C VAL A 208 -7.71 -3.20 -12.65
N ASP A 209 -8.39 -2.22 -13.26
CA ASP A 209 -7.72 -1.18 -14.05
C ASP A 209 -7.59 0.09 -13.19
N ILE A 210 -6.43 0.25 -12.53
CA ILE A 210 -6.11 1.42 -11.72
C ILE A 210 -4.99 2.19 -12.41
N LYS A 211 -5.34 3.34 -12.99
CA LYS A 211 -4.41 4.17 -13.77
C LYS A 211 -3.54 5.12 -12.93
N SER A 212 -3.50 4.94 -11.61
CA SER A 212 -2.64 5.74 -10.73
C SER A 212 -1.17 5.32 -10.85
N ARG A 213 -0.26 6.28 -10.63
CA ARG A 213 1.20 6.06 -10.58
C ARG A 213 1.75 6.02 -9.14
N ASP A 214 0.88 6.13 -8.16
CA ASP A 214 1.16 6.09 -6.73
C ASP A 214 1.10 4.67 -6.15
N GLU A 215 1.05 4.57 -4.83
CA GLU A 215 0.97 3.31 -4.08
C GLU A 215 -0.31 2.53 -4.41
N ILE A 216 -1.40 3.21 -4.73
CA ILE A 216 -2.67 2.59 -5.12
C ILE A 216 -2.53 1.91 -6.49
N GLY A 217 -1.82 2.57 -7.42
CA GLY A 217 -1.49 1.96 -8.71
C GLY A 217 -0.55 0.76 -8.58
N ALA A 218 0.46 0.83 -7.67
CA ALA A 218 1.33 -0.31 -7.36
C ALA A 218 0.52 -1.48 -6.80
N LEU A 219 -0.37 -1.22 -5.84
CA LEU A 219 -1.25 -2.22 -5.25
C LEU A 219 -2.14 -2.89 -6.31
N GLY A 220 -2.68 -2.13 -7.26
CA GLY A 220 -3.48 -2.67 -8.37
C GLY A 220 -2.68 -3.62 -9.27
N ARG A 221 -1.42 -3.29 -9.58
CA ARG A 221 -0.54 -4.18 -10.37
C ARG A 221 -0.22 -5.47 -9.61
N THR A 222 0.22 -5.38 -8.37
CA THR A 222 0.50 -6.55 -7.52
C THR A 222 -0.73 -7.43 -7.34
N PHE A 223 -1.92 -6.84 -7.19
CA PHE A 223 -3.17 -7.58 -7.14
C PHE A 223 -3.43 -8.36 -8.43
N ASN A 224 -3.22 -7.75 -9.60
CA ASN A 224 -3.39 -8.43 -10.89
C ASN A 224 -2.37 -9.56 -11.08
N GLU A 225 -1.10 -9.35 -10.71
CA GLU A 225 -0.06 -10.38 -10.73
C GLU A 225 -0.42 -11.57 -9.82
N MET A 226 -0.90 -11.30 -8.62
CA MET A 226 -1.41 -12.34 -7.71
C MET A 226 -2.57 -13.11 -8.35
N GLY A 227 -3.54 -12.42 -8.95
CA GLY A 227 -4.68 -13.02 -9.64
C GLY A 227 -4.26 -13.89 -10.82
N GLU A 228 -3.23 -13.47 -11.58
CA GLU A 228 -2.68 -14.27 -12.68
C GLU A 228 -1.98 -15.55 -12.20
N ASN A 229 -1.17 -15.42 -11.14
CA ASN A 229 -0.48 -16.57 -10.55
C ASN A 229 -1.49 -17.58 -9.99
N LEU A 230 -2.54 -17.12 -9.31
CA LEU A 230 -3.60 -17.98 -8.79
C LEU A 230 -4.39 -18.67 -9.93
N ALA A 231 -4.74 -17.94 -10.99
CA ALA A 231 -5.41 -18.49 -12.15
C ALA A 231 -4.54 -19.52 -12.87
N ARG A 232 -3.23 -19.30 -12.95
CA ARG A 232 -2.26 -20.23 -13.53
C ARG A 232 -2.17 -21.51 -12.68
N ALA A 233 -2.03 -21.37 -11.36
CA ALA A 233 -1.97 -22.50 -10.43
C ALA A 233 -3.24 -23.36 -10.50
N GLU A 234 -4.42 -22.74 -10.54
CA GLU A 234 -5.68 -23.46 -10.63
C GLU A 234 -5.85 -24.20 -11.96
N ARG A 235 -5.43 -23.60 -13.09
CA ARG A 235 -5.44 -24.31 -14.39
C ARG A 235 -4.49 -25.50 -14.39
N LEU A 236 -3.28 -25.34 -13.83
CA LEU A 236 -2.35 -26.47 -13.70
C LEU A 236 -2.93 -27.58 -12.84
N ARG A 237 -3.59 -27.24 -11.73
CA ARG A 237 -4.28 -28.19 -10.86
C ARG A 237 -5.42 -28.93 -11.58
N GLN A 238 -6.24 -28.21 -12.37
CA GLN A 238 -7.34 -28.81 -13.13
C GLN A 238 -6.83 -29.74 -14.22
N ASN A 239 -5.80 -29.32 -14.97
CA ASN A 239 -5.16 -30.17 -15.98
C ASN A 239 -4.58 -31.43 -15.33
N MET A 240 -3.88 -31.31 -14.21
CA MET A 240 -3.33 -32.43 -13.46
C MET A 240 -4.42 -33.45 -13.07
N VAL A 241 -5.56 -32.99 -12.53
CA VAL A 241 -6.70 -33.90 -12.17
C VAL A 241 -7.25 -34.60 -13.42
N ALA A 242 -7.37 -33.89 -14.54
CA ALA A 242 -7.85 -34.47 -15.79
C ALA A 242 -6.88 -35.52 -16.33
N ASP A 243 -5.57 -35.26 -16.30
CA ASP A 243 -4.52 -36.17 -16.75
C ASP A 243 -4.47 -37.42 -15.87
N ILE A 244 -4.53 -37.27 -14.53
CA ILE A 244 -4.60 -38.39 -13.58
C ILE A 244 -5.81 -39.28 -13.92
N ALA A 245 -6.98 -38.66 -14.08
CA ALA A 245 -8.19 -39.43 -14.38
C ALA A 245 -8.09 -40.21 -15.72
N HIS A 246 -7.42 -39.62 -16.71
CA HIS A 246 -7.18 -40.27 -18.01
C HIS A 246 -6.21 -41.44 -17.88
N GLU A 247 -5.08 -41.25 -17.22
CA GLU A 247 -4.05 -42.27 -17.07
C GLU A 247 -4.47 -43.45 -16.15
N LEU A 248 -5.34 -43.19 -15.16
CA LEU A 248 -5.94 -44.24 -14.35
C LEU A 248 -7.02 -45.06 -15.13
N ARG A 249 -7.81 -44.37 -15.96
CA ARG A 249 -8.92 -45.02 -16.71
C ARG A 249 -8.41 -46.04 -17.72
N THR A 250 -7.30 -45.78 -18.37
CA THR A 250 -6.76 -46.63 -19.43
C THR A 250 -6.40 -48.04 -18.93
N PRO A 251 -5.49 -48.25 -17.96
CA PRO A 251 -5.17 -49.59 -17.46
C PRO A 251 -6.41 -50.28 -16.82
N LEU A 252 -7.25 -49.53 -16.10
CA LEU A 252 -8.47 -50.07 -15.49
C LEU A 252 -9.44 -50.59 -16.55
N SER A 253 -9.60 -49.89 -17.69
CA SER A 253 -10.46 -50.33 -18.77
C SER A 253 -9.91 -51.58 -19.47
N VAL A 254 -8.58 -51.68 -19.65
CA VAL A 254 -7.92 -52.86 -20.21
C VAL A 254 -8.09 -54.06 -19.28
N MET A 255 -7.85 -53.90 -17.99
CA MET A 255 -8.06 -54.97 -16.99
C MET A 255 -9.50 -55.45 -16.97
N ARG A 256 -10.44 -54.50 -16.92
CA ARG A 256 -11.89 -54.83 -16.90
C ARG A 256 -12.29 -55.55 -18.18
N GLY A 257 -11.92 -55.05 -19.35
CA GLY A 257 -12.27 -55.68 -20.62
C GLY A 257 -11.70 -57.09 -20.75
N ASN A 258 -10.45 -57.35 -20.31
CA ASN A 258 -9.90 -58.70 -20.30
C ASN A 258 -10.64 -59.63 -19.31
N LEU A 259 -10.98 -59.13 -18.12
CA LEU A 259 -11.75 -59.90 -17.15
C LEU A 259 -13.15 -60.21 -17.65
N GLU A 260 -13.86 -59.23 -18.22
CA GLU A 260 -15.20 -59.44 -18.84
C GLU A 260 -15.14 -60.47 -19.97
N ALA A 261 -14.14 -60.39 -20.87
CA ALA A 261 -13.93 -61.34 -21.94
C ALA A 261 -13.65 -62.77 -21.43
N ILE A 262 -12.95 -62.93 -20.32
CA ILE A 262 -12.73 -64.22 -19.66
C ILE A 262 -14.05 -64.72 -19.03
N LEU A 263 -14.80 -63.88 -18.35
CA LEU A 263 -16.06 -64.26 -17.71
C LEU A 263 -17.12 -64.64 -18.73
N ASP A 264 -17.18 -63.98 -19.87
CA ASP A 264 -18.11 -64.25 -20.97
C ASP A 264 -17.68 -65.46 -21.83
N GLY A 265 -16.53 -66.08 -21.52
CA GLY A 265 -16.01 -67.23 -22.24
C GLY A 265 -15.42 -66.93 -23.63
N VAL A 266 -15.20 -65.61 -23.92
CA VAL A 266 -14.57 -65.14 -25.15
C VAL A 266 -13.05 -65.39 -25.13
N PHE A 267 -12.43 -65.19 -23.94
CA PHE A 267 -11.04 -65.50 -23.71
C PHE A 267 -10.91 -66.68 -22.72
N GLU A 268 -10.01 -67.59 -23.00
CA GLU A 268 -9.64 -68.62 -22.02
C GLU A 268 -8.80 -68.01 -20.89
N PRO A 269 -8.95 -68.46 -19.65
CA PRO A 269 -8.16 -68.01 -18.49
C PRO A 269 -6.69 -68.57 -18.56
N THR A 270 -6.03 -68.31 -19.68
CA THR A 270 -4.64 -68.70 -19.86
C THR A 270 -3.70 -67.92 -18.99
N ARG A 271 -2.52 -68.49 -18.70
CA ARG A 271 -1.47 -67.77 -17.96
C ARG A 271 -1.12 -66.43 -18.63
N GLU A 272 -1.19 -66.33 -19.93
CA GLU A 272 -0.89 -65.09 -20.69
C GLU A 272 -1.93 -64.01 -20.47
N ASN A 273 -3.22 -64.37 -20.52
CA ASN A 273 -4.32 -63.44 -20.30
C ASN A 273 -4.35 -62.94 -18.84
N VAL A 274 -4.12 -63.83 -17.88
CA VAL A 274 -4.00 -63.46 -16.48
C VAL A 274 -2.76 -62.58 -16.22
N ALA A 275 -1.61 -62.91 -16.88
CA ALA A 275 -0.39 -62.11 -16.79
C ALA A 275 -0.56 -60.70 -17.42
N ALA A 276 -1.41 -60.57 -18.45
CA ALA A 276 -1.72 -59.26 -19.03
C ALA A 276 -2.49 -58.39 -18.01
N ILE A 277 -3.49 -58.94 -17.33
CA ILE A 277 -4.22 -58.22 -16.27
C ILE A 277 -3.31 -57.83 -15.11
N HIS A 278 -2.45 -58.77 -14.69
CA HIS A 278 -1.48 -58.53 -13.63
C HIS A 278 -0.48 -57.39 -14.01
N ARG A 279 -0.02 -57.35 -15.28
CA ARG A 279 0.84 -56.23 -15.73
C ARG A 279 0.17 -54.87 -15.59
N GLU A 280 -1.08 -54.75 -16.02
CA GLU A 280 -1.84 -53.50 -15.88
C GLU A 280 -2.07 -53.13 -14.42
N SER A 281 -2.29 -54.09 -13.53
CA SER A 281 -2.40 -53.89 -12.08
C SER A 281 -1.10 -53.33 -11.48
N VAL A 282 0.06 -53.87 -11.90
CA VAL A 282 1.37 -53.37 -11.46
C VAL A 282 1.64 -51.91 -11.97
N ILE A 283 1.23 -51.64 -13.21
CA ILE A 283 1.35 -50.26 -13.77
C ILE A 283 0.47 -49.30 -12.96
N LEU A 284 -0.75 -49.70 -12.63
CA LEU A 284 -1.69 -48.89 -11.85
C LEU A 284 -1.15 -48.62 -10.42
N SER A 285 -0.58 -49.63 -9.75
CA SER A 285 0.05 -49.45 -8.44
C SER A 285 1.21 -48.46 -8.49
N ARG A 286 2.10 -48.60 -9.47
CA ARG A 286 3.23 -47.64 -9.62
C ARG A 286 2.74 -46.21 -9.87
N LEU A 287 1.68 -46.05 -10.69
CA LEU A 287 1.10 -44.74 -10.95
C LEU A 287 0.58 -44.12 -9.65
N VAL A 288 -0.09 -44.88 -8.80
CA VAL A 288 -0.59 -44.38 -7.50
C VAL A 288 0.56 -44.01 -6.57
N ASP A 289 1.61 -44.83 -6.50
CA ASP A 289 2.81 -44.56 -5.68
C ASP A 289 3.51 -43.30 -6.16
N ASP A 290 3.73 -43.14 -7.48
CA ASP A 290 4.34 -41.93 -8.07
C ASP A 290 3.53 -40.67 -7.79
N LEU A 291 2.17 -40.77 -7.88
CA LEU A 291 1.26 -39.65 -7.59
C LEU A 291 1.29 -39.26 -6.10
N GLN A 292 1.34 -40.24 -5.21
CA GLN A 292 1.43 -39.99 -3.76
C GLN A 292 2.75 -39.30 -3.43
N GLU A 293 3.85 -39.76 -4.02
CA GLU A 293 5.17 -39.17 -3.82
C GLU A 293 5.23 -37.71 -4.31
N LEU A 294 4.74 -37.46 -5.52
CA LEU A 294 4.63 -36.10 -6.05
C LEU A 294 3.79 -35.19 -5.18
N ALA A 295 2.66 -35.68 -4.66
CA ALA A 295 1.80 -34.92 -3.77
C ALA A 295 2.48 -34.57 -2.44
N LEU A 296 3.23 -35.53 -1.84
CA LEU A 296 4.02 -35.28 -0.63
C LEU A 296 5.17 -34.31 -0.87
N ALA A 297 5.84 -34.39 -2.02
CA ALA A 297 6.92 -33.47 -2.38
C ALA A 297 6.41 -32.04 -2.55
N GLU A 298 5.26 -31.85 -3.24
CA GLU A 298 4.64 -30.52 -3.39
C GLU A 298 4.15 -29.92 -2.07
N ALA A 299 3.67 -30.76 -1.17
CA ALA A 299 3.27 -30.32 0.16
C ALA A 299 4.47 -30.00 1.07
N GLY A 300 5.71 -30.20 0.61
CA GLY A 300 6.92 -30.11 1.46
C GLY A 300 6.95 -31.13 2.59
N GLN A 301 6.18 -32.22 2.45
CA GLN A 301 6.03 -33.27 3.46
C GLN A 301 6.82 -34.55 3.14
N LEU A 302 7.60 -34.52 2.07
CA LEU A 302 8.47 -35.64 1.70
C LEU A 302 9.55 -35.80 2.77
N ARG A 303 9.50 -36.90 3.49
CA ARG A 303 10.56 -37.25 4.44
C ARG A 303 11.74 -37.82 3.70
N ILE A 304 12.90 -37.25 3.90
CA ILE A 304 14.17 -37.65 3.32
C ILE A 304 15.11 -38.00 4.46
N GLU A 305 15.60 -39.21 4.46
CA GLU A 305 16.56 -39.71 5.46
C GLU A 305 17.97 -39.55 4.90
N MET A 306 18.55 -38.37 5.14
CA MET A 306 19.91 -38.05 4.68
C MET A 306 20.97 -38.78 5.49
N GLU A 307 21.79 -39.61 4.82
CA GLU A 307 22.93 -40.29 5.41
C GLU A 307 24.16 -40.27 4.47
N PRO A 308 25.39 -40.27 5.03
CA PRO A 308 26.59 -40.36 4.21
C PRO A 308 26.63 -41.69 3.48
N SER A 309 26.46 -41.67 2.18
CA SER A 309 26.33 -42.88 1.35
C SER A 309 27.28 -42.86 0.13
N SER A 310 27.66 -44.03 -0.33
CA SER A 310 28.49 -44.19 -1.51
C SER A 310 27.65 -44.22 -2.79
N MET A 311 27.83 -43.23 -3.67
CA MET A 311 27.18 -43.19 -4.99
C MET A 311 27.63 -44.36 -5.86
N ALA A 312 28.91 -44.71 -5.81
CA ALA A 312 29.48 -45.83 -6.59
C ALA A 312 28.76 -47.18 -6.29
N SER A 313 28.57 -47.49 -4.98
CA SER A 313 27.90 -48.72 -4.59
C SER A 313 26.42 -48.72 -4.94
N LEU A 314 25.78 -47.58 -4.97
CA LEU A 314 24.39 -47.42 -5.37
C LEU A 314 24.21 -47.64 -6.87
N ILE A 315 25.08 -47.05 -7.68
CA ILE A 315 25.10 -47.24 -9.15
C ILE A 315 25.30 -48.71 -9.52
N GLU A 316 26.28 -49.38 -8.89
CA GLU A 316 26.54 -50.80 -9.15
C GLU A 316 25.32 -51.68 -8.84
N ARG A 317 24.64 -51.42 -7.72
CA ARG A 317 23.45 -52.15 -7.29
C ARG A 317 22.28 -51.94 -8.27
N VAL A 318 22.05 -50.70 -8.71
CA VAL A 318 20.99 -50.36 -9.65
C VAL A 318 21.31 -50.98 -11.04
N ALA A 319 22.56 -50.91 -11.51
CA ALA A 319 23.00 -51.55 -12.75
C ALA A 319 22.76 -53.06 -12.71
N MET A 320 23.18 -53.73 -11.61
CA MET A 320 22.93 -55.17 -11.44
C MET A 320 21.46 -55.53 -11.47
N SER A 321 20.59 -54.74 -10.79
CA SER A 321 19.16 -54.99 -10.80
C SER A 321 18.53 -54.80 -12.18
N GLY A 322 19.09 -53.92 -13.01
CA GLY A 322 18.68 -53.61 -14.38
C GLY A 322 19.08 -54.69 -15.40
N THR A 323 20.09 -55.52 -15.09
CA THR A 323 20.68 -56.48 -16.05
C THR A 323 19.65 -57.43 -16.67
N ALA A 324 18.73 -58.00 -15.88
CA ALA A 324 17.71 -58.91 -16.38
C ALA A 324 16.75 -58.25 -17.37
N ARG A 325 16.50 -56.95 -17.19
CA ARG A 325 15.66 -56.16 -18.11
C ARG A 325 16.44 -55.77 -19.34
N ALA A 326 17.67 -55.30 -19.19
CA ALA A 326 18.55 -54.97 -20.28
C ALA A 326 18.74 -56.17 -21.26
N SER A 327 18.95 -57.35 -20.73
CA SER A 327 19.03 -58.58 -21.51
C SER A 327 17.75 -58.88 -22.31
N ARG A 328 16.56 -58.59 -21.75
CA ARG A 328 15.28 -58.78 -22.47
C ARG A 328 15.07 -57.80 -23.61
N GLU A 329 15.55 -56.53 -23.37
CA GLU A 329 15.46 -55.48 -24.39
C GLU A 329 16.65 -55.56 -25.40
N GLY A 330 17.58 -56.47 -25.20
CA GLY A 330 18.78 -56.60 -26.04
C GLY A 330 19.77 -55.43 -25.91
N VAL A 331 19.81 -54.78 -24.76
CA VAL A 331 20.65 -53.60 -24.47
C VAL A 331 21.71 -53.98 -23.45
N SER A 332 22.94 -53.38 -23.58
CA SER A 332 24.01 -53.55 -22.62
C SER A 332 24.05 -52.39 -21.62
N ILE A 333 24.34 -52.68 -20.33
CA ILE A 333 24.60 -51.66 -19.32
C ILE A 333 26.09 -51.58 -19.05
N VAL A 334 26.66 -50.38 -19.09
CA VAL A 334 28.07 -50.11 -18.78
C VAL A 334 28.13 -49.07 -17.69
N THR A 335 28.98 -49.29 -16.69
CA THR A 335 29.21 -48.33 -15.59
C THR A 335 30.60 -47.77 -15.71
N ASP A 336 30.72 -46.43 -15.66
CA ASP A 336 31.99 -45.71 -15.66
C ASP A 336 32.01 -44.75 -14.47
N VAL A 337 32.49 -45.25 -13.35
CA VAL A 337 32.44 -44.56 -12.06
C VAL A 337 33.85 -44.22 -11.64
N ALA A 338 34.15 -42.93 -11.39
CA ALA A 338 35.45 -42.49 -10.90
C ALA A 338 35.77 -43.16 -9.54
N GLY A 339 36.99 -43.72 -9.41
CA GLY A 339 37.38 -44.51 -8.26
C GLY A 339 37.53 -43.73 -6.92
N ASP A 340 37.55 -42.42 -7.00
CA ASP A 340 37.78 -41.51 -5.87
C ASP A 340 36.54 -40.67 -5.50
N LEU A 341 35.34 -41.19 -5.84
CA LEU A 341 34.09 -40.49 -5.49
C LEU A 341 33.95 -40.36 -3.98
N PRO A 342 33.70 -39.12 -3.47
CA PRO A 342 33.45 -38.90 -2.06
C PRO A 342 32.09 -39.43 -1.65
N LEU A 343 31.88 -39.61 -0.34
CA LEU A 343 30.54 -39.88 0.24
C LEU A 343 29.65 -38.64 -0.01
N VAL A 344 28.39 -38.90 -0.32
CA VAL A 344 27.36 -37.88 -0.52
C VAL A 344 26.29 -38.05 0.58
N ASN A 345 25.85 -36.97 1.13
CA ASN A 345 24.71 -37.01 2.06
C ASN A 345 23.42 -37.16 1.27
N MET A 346 22.84 -38.36 1.28
CA MET A 346 21.67 -38.67 0.46
C MET A 346 20.81 -39.75 1.13
N ASP A 347 19.52 -39.71 0.81
CA ASP A 347 18.62 -40.85 1.06
C ASP A 347 18.87 -41.92 -0.01
N HIS A 348 19.47 -42.99 0.47
CA HIS A 348 19.91 -44.10 -0.40
C HIS A 348 18.76 -44.76 -1.18
N GLN A 349 17.56 -44.85 -0.59
CA GLN A 349 16.41 -45.43 -1.24
C GLN A 349 15.86 -44.49 -2.32
N ARG A 350 15.76 -43.19 -2.02
CA ARG A 350 15.24 -42.18 -2.95
C ARG A 350 16.17 -41.95 -4.14
N ILE A 351 17.46 -41.86 -3.92
CA ILE A 351 18.42 -41.72 -5.04
C ILE A 351 18.53 -43.02 -5.84
N GLY A 352 18.36 -44.19 -5.18
CA GLY A 352 18.20 -45.45 -5.89
C GLY A 352 16.98 -45.48 -6.82
N GLN A 353 15.85 -44.86 -6.41
CA GLN A 353 14.67 -44.68 -7.25
C GLN A 353 14.93 -43.72 -8.42
N VAL A 354 15.65 -42.62 -8.19
CA VAL A 354 16.10 -41.70 -9.24
C VAL A 354 16.88 -42.45 -10.32
N LEU A 355 17.93 -43.20 -9.92
CA LEU A 355 18.75 -43.99 -10.84
C LEU A 355 17.92 -45.07 -11.57
N SER A 356 17.00 -45.74 -10.86
CA SER A 356 16.15 -46.75 -11.46
C SER A 356 15.20 -46.14 -12.50
N ASN A 357 14.62 -44.99 -12.24
CA ASN A 357 13.74 -44.28 -13.16
C ASN A 357 14.51 -43.84 -14.43
N LEU A 358 15.72 -43.29 -14.25
CA LEU A 358 16.59 -42.90 -15.40
C LEU A 358 17.04 -44.11 -16.20
N LEU A 359 17.47 -45.20 -15.54
CA LEU A 359 17.88 -46.42 -16.18
C LEU A 359 16.70 -47.08 -16.94
N ASP A 360 15.53 -47.15 -16.32
CA ASP A 360 14.31 -47.69 -16.94
C ASP A 360 13.93 -46.90 -18.20
N ASN A 361 14.10 -45.58 -18.16
CA ASN A 361 13.87 -44.71 -19.31
C ASN A 361 14.91 -44.98 -20.41
N ALA A 362 16.20 -45.02 -20.09
CA ALA A 362 17.30 -45.29 -21.03
C ALA A 362 17.15 -46.65 -21.73
N LEU A 363 16.86 -47.71 -20.95
CA LEU A 363 16.67 -49.05 -21.51
C LEU A 363 15.45 -49.14 -22.46
N ARG A 364 14.39 -48.41 -22.15
CA ARG A 364 13.17 -48.38 -22.96
C ARG A 364 13.37 -47.76 -24.35
N TYR A 365 14.19 -46.70 -24.42
CA TYR A 365 14.35 -45.93 -25.65
C TYR A 365 15.62 -46.33 -26.43
N SER A 366 16.54 -47.11 -25.86
CA SER A 366 17.69 -47.62 -26.54
C SER A 366 17.29 -48.64 -27.61
N PRO A 367 17.94 -48.64 -28.77
CA PRO A 367 17.73 -49.64 -29.80
C PRO A 367 18.27 -51.01 -29.35
N ASN A 368 17.73 -52.09 -29.94
CA ASN A 368 18.24 -53.44 -29.73
C ASN A 368 19.73 -53.50 -30.20
N GLY A 369 20.63 -54.00 -29.37
CA GLY A 369 22.08 -54.00 -29.55
C GLY A 369 22.78 -52.71 -29.06
N GLY A 370 22.00 -51.74 -28.54
CA GLY A 370 22.55 -50.49 -28.02
C GLY A 370 23.14 -50.61 -26.62
N THR A 371 23.75 -49.51 -26.15
CA THR A 371 24.42 -49.43 -24.85
C THR A 371 23.83 -48.29 -24.04
N VAL A 372 23.52 -48.55 -22.76
CA VAL A 372 23.24 -47.55 -21.76
C VAL A 372 24.44 -47.41 -20.85
N SER A 373 24.98 -46.20 -20.72
CA SER A 373 26.09 -45.93 -19.81
C SER A 373 25.68 -45.09 -18.64
N ILE A 374 26.11 -45.51 -17.43
CA ILE A 374 25.94 -44.72 -16.18
C ILE A 374 27.35 -44.23 -15.81
N ARG A 375 27.54 -42.92 -15.82
CA ARG A 375 28.79 -42.27 -15.46
C ARG A 375 28.64 -41.52 -14.17
N ALA A 376 29.67 -41.48 -13.33
CA ALA A 376 29.67 -40.65 -12.14
C ALA A 376 31.07 -40.04 -11.94
N GLU A 377 31.10 -38.77 -11.74
CA GLU A 377 32.31 -37.99 -11.50
C GLU A 377 32.16 -36.93 -10.46
N ARG A 378 33.27 -36.52 -9.86
CA ARG A 378 33.30 -35.40 -8.94
C ARG A 378 33.41 -34.11 -9.75
N THR A 379 32.49 -33.17 -9.46
CA THR A 379 32.51 -31.79 -9.95
C THR A 379 32.82 -30.79 -8.84
N GLU A 380 32.91 -29.51 -9.17
CA GLU A 380 33.15 -28.46 -8.19
C GLU A 380 31.96 -28.37 -7.19
N GLY A 381 32.16 -28.95 -6.01
CA GLY A 381 31.15 -28.93 -4.92
C GLY A 381 30.04 -30.00 -4.98
N ALA A 382 30.07 -30.93 -5.95
CA ALA A 382 29.04 -31.95 -6.11
C ALA A 382 29.58 -33.26 -6.70
N VAL A 383 28.77 -34.31 -6.63
CA VAL A 383 28.90 -35.50 -7.46
C VAL A 383 27.88 -35.40 -8.57
N GLN A 384 28.31 -35.50 -9.82
CA GLN A 384 27.47 -35.58 -11.02
C GLN A 384 27.29 -37.03 -11.44
N VAL A 385 26.07 -37.37 -11.82
CA VAL A 385 25.73 -38.67 -12.39
C VAL A 385 25.03 -38.47 -13.73
N ASP A 386 25.50 -39.14 -14.78
CA ASP A 386 24.97 -39.09 -16.12
C ASP A 386 24.47 -40.48 -16.54
N VAL A 387 23.23 -40.56 -16.98
CA VAL A 387 22.68 -41.76 -17.64
C VAL A 387 22.51 -41.45 -19.10
N VAL A 388 23.29 -42.15 -19.93
CA VAL A 388 23.38 -41.90 -21.38
C VAL A 388 22.77 -43.08 -22.14
N ASP A 389 21.86 -42.81 -23.07
CA ASP A 389 21.24 -43.77 -23.96
C ASP A 389 21.58 -43.49 -25.43
N GLU A 390 21.47 -44.52 -26.27
CA GLU A 390 21.62 -44.43 -27.72
C GLU A 390 20.26 -44.40 -28.45
N GLY A 391 19.27 -43.85 -27.81
CA GLY A 391 17.91 -43.76 -28.33
C GLY A 391 17.73 -42.77 -29.49
N PRO A 392 16.48 -42.47 -29.87
CA PRO A 392 16.18 -41.59 -31.00
C PRO A 392 16.46 -40.11 -30.67
N GLY A 393 16.88 -39.80 -29.46
CA GLY A 393 17.06 -38.44 -28.97
C GLY A 393 15.74 -37.64 -28.91
N LEU A 394 15.87 -36.42 -28.39
CA LEU A 394 14.77 -35.48 -28.15
C LEU A 394 14.89 -34.26 -29.08
N ASP A 395 13.75 -33.67 -29.43
CA ASP A 395 13.74 -32.34 -30.05
C ASP A 395 14.17 -31.27 -29.03
N PRO A 396 14.91 -30.23 -29.44
CA PRO A 396 15.28 -29.14 -28.49
C PRO A 396 14.13 -28.55 -27.70
N LYS A 397 12.92 -28.54 -28.25
CA LYS A 397 11.71 -28.09 -27.54
C LYS A 397 11.22 -29.09 -26.48
N GLU A 398 11.52 -30.35 -26.67
CA GLU A 398 11.12 -31.42 -25.76
C GLU A 398 12.04 -31.51 -24.55
N VAL A 399 13.33 -31.17 -24.68
CA VAL A 399 14.32 -31.23 -23.58
C VAL A 399 13.90 -30.43 -22.35
N SER A 400 13.30 -29.29 -22.54
CA SER A 400 12.78 -28.45 -21.40
C SER A 400 11.52 -29.01 -20.76
N LEU A 401 10.82 -29.90 -21.43
CA LEU A 401 9.49 -30.42 -21.01
C LEU A 401 9.54 -31.86 -20.49
N VAL A 402 10.66 -32.58 -20.68
CA VAL A 402 10.73 -34.03 -20.31
C VAL A 402 10.55 -34.28 -18.80
N PHE A 403 10.82 -33.30 -17.94
CA PHE A 403 10.63 -33.39 -16.50
C PHE A 403 9.24 -32.90 -16.05
N GLU A 404 8.41 -32.40 -16.99
CA GLU A 404 7.03 -32.03 -16.68
C GLU A 404 6.17 -33.31 -16.54
N ARG A 405 5.18 -33.25 -15.68
CA ARG A 405 4.28 -34.39 -15.38
C ARG A 405 3.48 -34.75 -16.61
N PHE A 406 3.29 -36.05 -16.81
CA PHE A 406 2.53 -36.64 -17.93
C PHE A 406 3.07 -36.25 -19.31
N TYR A 407 4.24 -35.60 -19.37
CA TYR A 407 4.84 -35.27 -20.64
C TYR A 407 5.35 -36.54 -21.36
N ARG A 408 4.99 -36.66 -22.62
CA ARG A 408 5.42 -37.74 -23.51
C ARG A 408 5.69 -37.16 -24.89
N GLY A 409 6.89 -37.39 -25.42
CA GLY A 409 7.23 -36.95 -26.78
C GLY A 409 6.31 -37.57 -27.84
N ASP A 410 6.13 -36.90 -28.96
CA ASP A 410 5.16 -37.28 -30.00
C ASP A 410 5.30 -38.72 -30.50
N LYS A 411 6.51 -39.29 -30.52
CA LYS A 411 6.77 -40.69 -30.93
C LYS A 411 6.46 -41.73 -29.85
N ALA A 412 6.42 -41.31 -28.55
CA ALA A 412 6.14 -42.20 -27.43
C ALA A 412 4.63 -42.36 -27.15
N ARG A 413 3.77 -41.70 -27.92
CA ARG A 413 2.30 -41.83 -27.80
C ARG A 413 1.75 -43.19 -28.28
N SER A 414 2.55 -44.04 -28.94
CA SER A 414 2.11 -45.40 -29.26
C SER A 414 1.96 -46.25 -27.99
N ARG A 415 0.84 -46.93 -27.84
CA ARG A 415 0.46 -47.74 -26.65
C ARG A 415 1.43 -48.87 -26.30
N THR A 416 2.31 -49.26 -27.19
CA THR A 416 3.23 -50.40 -27.03
C THR A 416 4.50 -50.10 -26.25
N THR A 417 4.85 -48.80 -26.08
CA THR A 417 6.07 -48.40 -25.37
C THR A 417 5.78 -47.54 -24.10
N GLY A 418 4.59 -47.75 -23.49
CA GLY A 418 4.00 -46.87 -22.54
C GLY A 418 4.60 -46.80 -21.14
N GLY A 419 5.14 -45.65 -20.80
CA GLY A 419 5.23 -45.14 -19.40
C GLY A 419 4.22 -44.00 -19.22
N VAL A 420 3.80 -43.76 -18.01
CA VAL A 420 2.78 -42.76 -17.64
C VAL A 420 3.31 -41.31 -17.73
N GLY A 421 4.62 -41.13 -17.92
CA GLY A 421 5.22 -39.77 -17.95
C GLY A 421 5.41 -39.14 -16.58
N LEU A 422 5.38 -39.93 -15.50
CA LEU A 422 5.62 -39.43 -14.13
C LEU A 422 7.05 -39.67 -13.65
N GLY A 423 7.75 -40.72 -14.13
CA GLY A 423 9.05 -41.11 -13.60
C GLY A 423 10.11 -39.98 -13.63
N LEU A 424 10.20 -39.20 -14.72
CA LEU A 424 11.13 -38.08 -14.79
C LEU A 424 10.70 -36.89 -13.92
N ALA A 425 9.42 -36.68 -13.71
CA ALA A 425 8.92 -35.67 -12.76
C ALA A 425 9.25 -36.07 -11.32
N VAL A 426 9.15 -37.36 -10.97
CA VAL A 426 9.62 -37.89 -9.67
C VAL A 426 11.13 -37.71 -9.52
N VAL A 427 11.92 -38.00 -10.54
CA VAL A 427 13.38 -37.76 -10.56
C VAL A 427 13.68 -36.31 -10.21
N LYS A 428 13.03 -35.34 -10.85
CA LYS A 428 13.23 -33.93 -10.59
C LYS A 428 12.93 -33.58 -9.13
N GLN A 429 11.79 -33.99 -8.62
CA GLN A 429 11.37 -33.70 -7.23
C GLN A 429 12.34 -34.31 -6.20
N LEU A 430 12.76 -35.55 -6.40
CA LEU A 430 13.68 -36.22 -5.50
C LEU A 430 15.06 -35.59 -5.50
N VAL A 431 15.59 -35.24 -6.67
CA VAL A 431 16.91 -34.57 -6.80
C VAL A 431 16.86 -33.16 -6.18
N GLU A 432 15.82 -32.39 -6.47
CA GLU A 432 15.63 -31.03 -5.88
C GLU A 432 15.47 -31.11 -4.35
N ALA A 433 14.78 -32.11 -3.82
CA ALA A 433 14.64 -32.35 -2.40
C ALA A 433 15.98 -32.71 -1.69
N HIS A 434 16.97 -33.18 -2.45
CA HIS A 434 18.35 -33.38 -1.99
C HIS A 434 19.25 -32.16 -2.24
N ASN A 435 18.69 -30.99 -2.56
CA ASN A 435 19.41 -29.77 -2.96
C ASN A 435 20.29 -29.99 -4.20
N GLY A 436 19.96 -30.95 -5.04
CA GLY A 436 20.61 -31.25 -6.29
C GLY A 436 19.99 -30.49 -7.47
N ARG A 437 20.55 -30.71 -8.64
CA ARG A 437 20.04 -30.21 -9.94
C ARG A 437 19.93 -31.37 -10.91
N VAL A 438 18.86 -31.35 -11.72
CA VAL A 438 18.68 -32.33 -12.82
C VAL A 438 18.46 -31.61 -14.16
N TRP A 439 19.00 -32.18 -15.24
CA TRP A 439 18.80 -31.66 -16.58
C TRP A 439 18.93 -32.80 -17.61
N ALA A 440 18.58 -32.52 -18.86
CA ALA A 440 18.76 -33.42 -19.97
C ALA A 440 19.49 -32.70 -21.11
N GLU A 441 20.30 -33.44 -21.82
CA GLU A 441 20.97 -33.01 -23.05
C GLU A 441 20.68 -34.07 -24.11
N SER A 442 20.28 -33.65 -25.31
CA SER A 442 19.96 -34.59 -26.37
C SER A 442 20.04 -33.91 -27.72
N THR A 443 20.46 -34.71 -28.70
CA THR A 443 20.41 -34.35 -30.12
C THR A 443 19.63 -35.44 -30.85
N ARG A 444 18.69 -35.05 -31.66
CA ARG A 444 17.83 -35.99 -32.40
C ARG A 444 18.65 -36.97 -33.21
N GLY A 445 18.46 -38.25 -32.99
CA GLY A 445 19.20 -39.36 -33.64
C GLY A 445 20.51 -39.70 -32.97
N GLN A 446 20.92 -39.06 -31.89
CA GLN A 446 22.21 -39.31 -31.19
C GLN A 446 22.00 -39.72 -29.71
N GLY A 447 20.78 -40.10 -29.32
CA GLY A 447 20.47 -40.48 -27.95
C GLY A 447 20.22 -39.30 -27.04
N ALA A 448 20.10 -39.57 -25.73
CA ALA A 448 19.94 -38.58 -24.70
C ALA A 448 20.87 -38.85 -23.50
N THR A 449 21.22 -37.79 -22.80
CA THR A 449 21.94 -37.81 -21.53
C THR A 449 21.06 -37.15 -20.49
N PHE A 450 20.71 -37.88 -19.44
CA PHE A 450 20.01 -37.38 -18.28
C PHE A 450 21.01 -37.26 -17.13
N SER A 451 21.22 -36.05 -16.67
CA SER A 451 22.24 -35.73 -15.68
C SER A 451 21.61 -35.21 -14.41
N PHE A 452 22.19 -35.58 -13.27
CA PHE A 452 21.85 -34.92 -12.00
C PHE A 452 23.08 -34.71 -11.12
N THR A 453 23.01 -33.72 -10.23
CA THR A 453 24.08 -33.48 -9.24
C THR A 453 23.52 -33.58 -7.82
N LEU A 454 24.37 -34.04 -6.91
CA LEU A 454 24.12 -33.98 -5.47
C LEU A 454 25.27 -33.25 -4.78
N PRO A 455 25.02 -32.33 -3.85
CA PRO A 455 26.07 -31.58 -3.17
C PRO A 455 26.94 -32.47 -2.33
N LEU A 456 28.22 -32.17 -2.27
CA LEU A 456 29.14 -32.81 -1.33
C LEU A 456 28.81 -32.47 0.11
N ILE A 457 29.19 -33.34 1.02
CA ILE A 457 29.11 -33.06 2.47
C ILE A 457 30.05 -31.90 2.75
N SER A 458 29.48 -30.74 3.14
CA SER A 458 30.30 -29.62 3.59
C SER A 458 31.08 -30.01 4.88
N PRO A 459 32.38 -29.76 4.97
CA PRO A 459 33.17 -30.10 6.15
C PRO A 459 32.78 -29.30 7.41
N GLU A 460 31.84 -28.37 7.32
CA GLU A 460 31.43 -27.49 8.44
C GLU A 460 30.22 -28.01 9.28
N ALA A 461 29.72 -29.21 9.01
CA ALA A 461 28.54 -29.76 9.72
C ALA A 461 28.91 -31.02 10.57
N SER A 462 30.02 -30.98 11.31
CA SER A 462 30.37 -32.01 12.26
C SER A 462 30.42 -31.45 13.68
#